data_b8af1b5da05c80fbda3072a571f97288
#
_entry.id   b8af1b5da05c80fbda3072a571f97288
#
_cell.length_a   1.000
_cell.length_b   1.000
_cell.length_c   1.000
_cell.angle_alpha   90.00
_cell.angle_beta   90.00
_cell.angle_gamma   90.00
#
_symmetry.space_group_name_H-M   'P 1'
#
loop_
_entity.id
_entity.type
_entity.pdbx_description
1 polymer ?
#
loop_
_entity_poly.entity_id
_entity_poly.type
_entity_poly.pdbx_seq_one_letter_code
_entity_poly.pdbx_strand_id
1 'polypeptide(L)'
;VLGGIPRYLEAFDADKSIGENIASKIIRNGSYLYEEPENLLKADLRETNTYNSILSAIANGRNRIIEIADYIYESQTKVSKYLTTLQTLHLIEKRVPCGENDKSKKSIYVIKDNFLRFWFRYEFTNNAYYAMLGAKDAAEEIMNDISNLMGDVFEGVCKEYLIHQAKQRKLPFIPFSIGKWWGNNPSIKAQDDVDVLAIDRSGKKAIFMECKFTSSPMPLEEYTDLVNATKAFPNIKEIYLYFVSKSGYTEPVKRDRKSVV
;
A
#
# COMPACT_ATOMS: atom_id res chain seq x y z
N VAL A 1 11.27 1.40 -1.12
CA VAL A 1 11.95 0.33 -0.38
C VAL A 1 12.15 0.74 1.07
N LEU A 2 12.95 1.77 1.38
CA LEU A 2 13.40 2.12 2.73
C LEU A 2 12.43 2.98 3.56
N GLY A 3 11.34 3.46 2.96
CA GLY A 3 10.47 4.42 3.63
C GLY A 3 11.16 5.76 3.90
N GLY A 4 10.79 6.42 5.01
CA GLY A 4 11.31 7.74 5.38
C GLY A 4 12.22 7.76 6.62
N ILE A 5 12.72 6.61 7.08
CA ILE A 5 13.60 6.54 8.26
C ILE A 5 15.02 6.92 7.85
N PRO A 6 15.60 8.04 8.38
CA PRO A 6 16.92 8.53 7.98
C PRO A 6 18.01 7.47 8.08
N ARG A 7 18.02 6.72 9.17
CA ARG A 7 19.00 5.64 9.41
C ARG A 7 19.02 4.58 8.30
N TYR A 8 17.87 4.25 7.72
CA TYR A 8 17.79 3.30 6.61
C TYR A 8 18.27 3.92 5.30
N LEU A 9 17.98 5.20 5.08
CA LEU A 9 18.46 5.94 3.90
C LEU A 9 19.99 6.08 3.91
N GLU A 10 20.58 6.35 5.06
CA GLU A 10 22.05 6.41 5.25
C GLU A 10 22.77 5.10 4.97
N ALA A 11 22.08 3.95 5.13
CA ALA A 11 22.66 2.65 4.86
C ALA A 11 22.85 2.37 3.36
N PHE A 12 22.09 3.04 2.49
CA PHE A 12 22.21 2.90 1.05
C PHE A 12 23.35 3.76 0.50
N ASP A 13 24.05 3.21 -0.48
CA ASP A 13 25.12 3.87 -1.21
C ASP A 13 24.49 4.64 -2.39
N ALA A 14 24.66 5.96 -2.40
CA ALA A 14 24.07 6.83 -3.42
C ALA A 14 24.67 6.61 -4.83
N ASP A 15 25.89 6.07 -4.89
CA ASP A 15 26.59 5.80 -6.15
C ASP A 15 26.19 4.45 -6.79
N LYS A 16 25.37 3.64 -6.09
CA LYS A 16 24.89 2.34 -6.54
C LYS A 16 23.43 2.37 -6.95
N SER A 17 23.07 1.50 -7.87
CA SER A 17 21.67 1.26 -8.22
C SER A 17 20.86 0.72 -7.03
N ILE A 18 19.54 0.81 -7.10
CA ILE A 18 18.64 0.24 -6.08
C ILE A 18 18.87 -1.27 -5.93
N GLY A 19 19.01 -2.01 -7.04
CA GLY A 19 19.26 -3.44 -7.02
C GLY A 19 20.59 -3.80 -6.32
N GLU A 20 21.67 -3.09 -6.62
CA GLU A 20 22.96 -3.31 -5.96
C GLU A 20 22.92 -3.00 -4.46
N ASN A 21 22.18 -1.98 -4.07
CA ASN A 21 21.93 -1.67 -2.66
C ASN A 21 21.09 -2.75 -1.98
N ILE A 22 20.01 -3.23 -2.61
CA ILE A 22 19.22 -4.35 -2.09
C ILE A 22 20.12 -5.56 -1.87
N ALA A 23 20.90 -5.97 -2.87
CA ALA A 23 21.83 -7.11 -2.78
C ALA A 23 22.81 -6.99 -1.62
N SER A 24 23.47 -5.83 -1.48
CA SER A 24 24.58 -5.64 -0.55
C SER A 24 24.16 -5.20 0.85
N LYS A 25 22.96 -4.60 1.01
CA LYS A 25 22.53 -3.96 2.27
C LYS A 25 21.33 -4.64 2.92
N ILE A 26 20.49 -5.35 2.12
CA ILE A 26 19.29 -5.99 2.64
C ILE A 26 19.39 -7.52 2.58
N ILE A 27 19.78 -8.09 1.43
CA ILE A 27 19.81 -9.56 1.24
C ILE A 27 21.08 -10.19 1.80
N ARG A 28 22.19 -9.45 1.80
CA ARG A 28 23.47 -9.99 2.31
C ARG A 28 23.39 -10.26 3.80
N ASN A 29 23.54 -11.53 4.18
CA ASN A 29 23.59 -11.96 5.57
C ASN A 29 24.66 -11.16 6.37
N GLY A 30 24.31 -10.76 7.59
CA GLY A 30 25.15 -9.96 8.49
C GLY A 30 25.22 -8.48 8.14
N SER A 31 24.48 -7.99 7.15
CA SER A 31 24.32 -6.55 6.93
C SER A 31 23.30 -5.95 7.90
N TYR A 32 23.46 -4.66 8.21
CA TYR A 32 22.61 -3.98 9.18
C TYR A 32 21.11 -4.11 8.83
N LEU A 33 20.73 -3.82 7.58
CA LEU A 33 19.31 -3.89 7.16
C LEU A 33 18.78 -5.33 7.03
N TYR A 34 19.65 -6.32 6.90
CA TYR A 34 19.24 -7.73 6.95
C TYR A 34 18.71 -8.11 8.33
N GLU A 35 19.40 -7.67 9.40
CA GLU A 35 19.10 -8.07 10.78
C GLU A 35 18.13 -7.11 11.49
N GLU A 36 18.01 -5.87 11.00
CA GLU A 36 17.27 -4.80 11.67
C GLU A 36 15.81 -5.15 12.00
N PRO A 37 14.99 -5.73 11.08
CA PRO A 37 13.60 -6.05 11.39
C PRO A 37 13.44 -7.05 12.52
N GLU A 38 14.30 -8.07 12.57
CA GLU A 38 14.28 -9.04 13.67
C GLU A 38 14.71 -8.40 14.99
N ASN A 39 15.74 -7.58 14.97
CA ASN A 39 16.24 -6.89 16.17
C ASN A 39 15.19 -5.92 16.73
N LEU A 40 14.50 -5.19 15.84
CA LEU A 40 13.40 -4.30 16.21
C LEU A 40 12.27 -5.06 16.89
N LEU A 41 11.86 -6.21 16.36
CA LEU A 41 10.80 -7.01 16.96
C LEU A 41 11.24 -7.67 18.28
N LYS A 42 12.46 -8.15 18.38
CA LYS A 42 13.01 -8.77 19.61
C LYS A 42 13.11 -7.77 20.77
N ALA A 43 13.28 -6.49 20.48
CA ALA A 43 13.33 -5.44 21.52
C ALA A 43 12.01 -5.28 22.27
N ASP A 44 10.87 -5.43 21.59
CA ASP A 44 9.54 -5.13 22.13
C ASP A 44 8.67 -6.37 22.35
N LEU A 45 9.01 -7.52 21.74
CA LEU A 45 8.17 -8.69 21.68
C LEU A 45 8.89 -9.95 22.20
N ARG A 46 8.21 -10.74 23.04
CA ARG A 46 8.76 -11.99 23.61
C ARG A 46 8.61 -13.18 22.68
N GLU A 47 7.50 -13.28 21.95
CA GLU A 47 7.15 -14.41 21.05
C GLU A 47 7.20 -13.97 19.59
N THR A 48 8.39 -13.66 19.09
CA THR A 48 8.59 -13.05 17.77
C THR A 48 8.07 -13.90 16.61
N ASN A 49 8.11 -15.23 16.70
CA ASN A 49 7.73 -16.12 15.58
C ASN A 49 6.30 -15.90 15.09
N THR A 50 5.33 -15.80 16.02
CA THR A 50 3.92 -15.55 15.64
C THR A 50 3.73 -14.17 15.04
N TYR A 51 4.40 -13.14 15.58
CA TYR A 51 4.35 -11.78 15.05
C TYR A 51 4.98 -11.71 13.66
N ASN A 52 6.12 -12.39 13.44
CA ASN A 52 6.75 -12.50 12.13
C ASN A 52 5.81 -13.14 11.09
N SER A 53 5.13 -14.22 11.46
CA SER A 53 4.15 -14.88 10.57
C SER A 53 2.97 -13.98 10.23
N ILE A 54 2.48 -13.19 11.19
CA ILE A 54 1.40 -12.21 10.97
C ILE A 54 1.88 -11.09 10.02
N LEU A 55 3.06 -10.52 10.26
CA LEU A 55 3.63 -9.47 9.42
C LEU A 55 3.92 -9.99 8.00
N SER A 56 4.42 -11.23 7.88
CA SER A 56 4.60 -11.88 6.58
C SER A 56 3.26 -12.08 5.86
N ALA A 57 2.21 -12.54 6.55
CA ALA A 57 0.88 -12.65 5.96
C ALA A 57 0.39 -11.31 5.39
N ILE A 58 0.49 -10.25 6.19
CA ILE A 58 0.06 -8.90 5.78
C ILE A 58 0.90 -8.38 4.59
N ALA A 59 2.22 -8.56 4.62
CA ALA A 59 3.13 -8.13 3.55
C ALA A 59 2.85 -8.84 2.22
N ASN A 60 2.30 -10.07 2.29
CA ASN A 60 1.93 -10.90 1.14
C ASN A 60 0.42 -10.81 0.80
N GLY A 61 -0.26 -9.74 1.22
CA GLY A 61 -1.62 -9.41 0.80
C GLY A 61 -2.75 -10.07 1.61
N ARG A 62 -2.43 -10.93 2.60
CA ARG A 62 -3.43 -11.48 3.54
C ARG A 62 -3.66 -10.47 4.65
N ASN A 63 -4.56 -9.53 4.41
CA ASN A 63 -4.69 -8.35 5.26
C ASN A 63 -6.00 -8.29 6.08
N ARG A 64 -6.90 -9.27 5.92
CA ARG A 64 -8.09 -9.43 6.77
C ARG A 64 -7.82 -10.39 7.90
N ILE A 65 -8.43 -10.17 9.06
CA ILE A 65 -8.21 -11.02 10.24
C ILE A 65 -8.44 -12.51 9.98
N ILE A 66 -9.43 -12.84 9.16
CA ILE A 66 -9.73 -14.24 8.79
C ILE A 66 -8.60 -14.83 7.94
N GLU A 67 -8.10 -14.08 6.94
CA GLU A 67 -7.03 -14.52 6.05
C GLU A 67 -5.70 -14.70 6.80
N ILE A 68 -5.42 -13.81 7.78
CA ILE A 68 -4.25 -13.92 8.65
C ILE A 68 -4.38 -15.14 9.54
N ALA A 69 -5.55 -15.35 10.16
CA ALA A 69 -5.82 -16.45 11.05
C ALA A 69 -5.67 -17.81 10.34
N ASP A 70 -6.21 -17.92 9.15
CA ASP A 70 -6.09 -19.12 8.30
C ASP A 70 -4.62 -19.38 7.89
N TYR A 71 -3.87 -18.32 7.56
CA TYR A 71 -2.47 -18.43 7.14
C TYR A 71 -1.54 -18.93 8.26
N ILE A 72 -1.76 -18.49 9.50
CA ILE A 72 -0.92 -18.87 10.64
C ILE A 72 -1.50 -20.03 11.46
N TYR A 73 -2.62 -20.62 11.01
CA TYR A 73 -3.34 -21.72 11.68
C TYR A 73 -3.75 -21.41 13.13
N GLU A 74 -4.24 -20.18 13.36
CA GLU A 74 -4.66 -19.73 14.70
C GLU A 74 -6.11 -19.22 14.69
N SER A 75 -6.73 -19.13 15.88
CA SER A 75 -8.07 -18.56 16.00
C SER A 75 -8.06 -17.03 15.77
N GLN A 76 -9.13 -16.49 15.17
CA GLN A 76 -9.29 -15.05 14.99
C GLN A 76 -9.20 -14.26 16.30
N THR A 77 -9.68 -14.84 17.42
CA THR A 77 -9.59 -14.23 18.75
C THR A 77 -8.15 -14.05 19.20
N LYS A 78 -7.29 -15.05 18.95
CA LYS A 78 -5.87 -14.98 19.29
C LYS A 78 -5.15 -14.00 18.37
N VAL A 79 -5.40 -14.06 17.07
CA VAL A 79 -4.86 -13.12 16.08
C VAL A 79 -5.24 -11.68 16.39
N SER A 80 -6.48 -11.43 16.83
CA SER A 80 -6.92 -10.07 17.22
C SER A 80 -6.06 -9.47 18.34
N LYS A 81 -5.64 -10.30 19.31
CA LYS A 81 -4.73 -9.82 20.38
C LYS A 81 -3.36 -9.44 19.85
N TYR A 82 -2.78 -10.26 18.98
CA TYR A 82 -1.50 -9.94 18.34
C TYR A 82 -1.57 -8.68 17.48
N LEU A 83 -2.64 -8.53 16.68
CA LEU A 83 -2.87 -7.34 15.88
C LEU A 83 -3.01 -6.08 16.74
N THR A 84 -3.68 -6.18 17.91
CA THR A 84 -3.77 -5.06 18.85
C THR A 84 -2.39 -4.66 19.36
N THR A 85 -1.54 -5.62 19.73
CA THR A 85 -0.16 -5.35 20.14
C THR A 85 0.64 -4.67 19.04
N LEU A 86 0.61 -5.20 17.80
CA LEU A 86 1.31 -4.59 16.66
C LEU A 86 0.81 -3.17 16.34
N GLN A 87 -0.49 -2.89 16.52
CA GLN A 87 -1.04 -1.54 16.39
C GLN A 87 -0.53 -0.60 17.51
N THR A 88 -0.47 -1.08 18.75
CA THR A 88 0.07 -0.31 19.89
C THR A 88 1.53 0.05 19.69
N LEU A 89 2.31 -0.85 19.10
CA LEU A 89 3.72 -0.64 18.72
C LEU A 89 3.87 0.19 17.41
N HIS A 90 2.76 0.62 16.81
CA HIS A 90 2.74 1.38 15.56
C HIS A 90 3.39 0.66 14.35
N LEU A 91 3.56 -0.65 14.39
CA LEU A 91 4.10 -1.44 13.30
C LEU A 91 3.08 -1.66 12.17
N ILE A 92 1.81 -1.79 12.54
CA ILE A 92 0.70 -1.89 11.60
C ILE A 92 -0.37 -0.82 11.90
N GLU A 93 -1.22 -0.59 10.90
CA GLU A 93 -2.46 0.19 11.09
C GLU A 93 -3.66 -0.61 10.57
N LYS A 94 -4.81 -0.38 11.22
CA LYS A 94 -6.10 -0.84 10.73
C LYS A 94 -6.67 0.22 9.80
N ARG A 95 -7.03 -0.17 8.58
CA ARG A 95 -7.71 0.69 7.60
C ARG A 95 -9.13 0.23 7.39
N VAL A 96 -10.02 1.17 7.15
CA VAL A 96 -11.41 0.93 6.73
C VAL A 96 -11.64 1.66 5.40
N PRO A 97 -12.60 1.22 4.58
CA PRO A 97 -12.93 1.94 3.35
C PRO A 97 -13.26 3.40 3.63
N CYS A 98 -12.81 4.29 2.75
CA CYS A 98 -13.07 5.72 2.88
C CYS A 98 -14.58 5.99 3.02
N GLY A 99 -14.96 6.82 3.99
CA GLY A 99 -16.36 7.11 4.32
C GLY A 99 -17.02 6.12 5.29
N GLU A 100 -16.40 4.99 5.62
CA GLU A 100 -16.89 4.07 6.65
C GLU A 100 -16.31 4.40 8.05
N ASN A 101 -16.97 3.92 9.09
CA ASN A 101 -16.50 4.10 10.46
C ASN A 101 -15.52 2.99 10.90
N ASP A 102 -14.77 3.23 11.97
CA ASP A 102 -13.73 2.32 12.49
C ASP A 102 -14.25 0.92 12.90
N LYS A 103 -15.58 0.74 13.05
CA LYS A 103 -16.21 -0.54 13.38
C LYS A 103 -16.55 -1.36 12.14
N SER A 104 -16.22 -0.88 10.96
CA SER A 104 -16.48 -1.61 9.71
C SER A 104 -15.88 -3.02 9.74
N LYS A 105 -16.69 -3.99 9.32
CA LYS A 105 -16.26 -5.38 9.15
C LYS A 105 -15.37 -5.59 7.92
N LYS A 106 -15.25 -4.58 7.06
CA LYS A 106 -14.40 -4.59 5.86
C LYS A 106 -12.97 -4.12 6.17
N SER A 107 -12.61 -3.96 7.44
CA SER A 107 -11.29 -3.49 7.83
C SER A 107 -10.18 -4.43 7.37
N ILE A 108 -9.06 -3.83 6.99
CA ILE A 108 -7.80 -4.51 6.65
C ILE A 108 -6.67 -4.00 7.56
N TYR A 109 -5.60 -4.78 7.65
CA TYR A 109 -4.38 -4.41 8.36
C TYR A 109 -3.25 -4.21 7.37
N VAL A 110 -2.46 -3.18 7.55
CA VAL A 110 -1.31 -2.87 6.69
C VAL A 110 -0.08 -2.53 7.53
N ILE A 111 1.09 -2.93 7.07
CA ILE A 111 2.36 -2.55 7.69
C ILE A 111 2.62 -1.07 7.37
N LYS A 112 2.92 -0.26 8.39
CA LYS A 112 3.13 1.19 8.23
C LYS A 112 4.46 1.52 7.59
N ASP A 113 5.50 0.84 8.01
CA ASP A 113 6.85 1.08 7.53
C ASP A 113 7.12 0.34 6.22
N ASN A 114 7.54 1.09 5.18
CA ASN A 114 7.76 0.51 3.86
C ASN A 114 8.97 -0.44 3.82
N PHE A 115 9.98 -0.23 4.67
CA PHE A 115 11.12 -1.15 4.73
C PHE A 115 10.72 -2.48 5.38
N LEU A 116 9.98 -2.46 6.49
CA LEU A 116 9.43 -3.68 7.08
C LEU A 116 8.54 -4.43 6.11
N ARG A 117 7.68 -3.71 5.36
CA ARG A 117 6.82 -4.31 4.34
C ARG A 117 7.62 -4.96 3.22
N PHE A 118 8.69 -4.30 2.73
CA PHE A 118 9.62 -4.86 1.76
C PHE A 118 10.31 -6.11 2.30
N TRP A 119 10.86 -6.02 3.51
CA TRP A 119 11.62 -7.10 4.12
C TRP A 119 10.77 -8.34 4.38
N PHE A 120 9.57 -8.20 4.95
CA PHE A 120 8.65 -9.33 5.18
C PHE A 120 8.11 -9.94 3.88
N ARG A 121 7.95 -9.17 2.83
CA ARG A 121 7.50 -9.67 1.52
C ARG A 121 8.58 -10.48 0.83
N TYR A 122 9.80 -9.97 0.78
CA TYR A 122 10.87 -10.55 -0.01
C TYR A 122 11.84 -11.37 0.84
N GLU A 123 12.51 -10.76 1.80
CA GLU A 123 13.59 -11.41 2.55
C GLU A 123 13.08 -12.50 3.49
N PHE A 124 12.17 -12.14 4.41
CA PHE A 124 11.66 -13.10 5.39
C PHE A 124 11.01 -14.33 4.76
N THR A 125 10.24 -14.15 3.71
CA THR A 125 9.51 -15.22 3.03
C THR A 125 10.45 -16.15 2.24
N ASN A 126 11.54 -15.61 1.68
CA ASN A 126 12.40 -16.31 0.73
C ASN A 126 13.84 -16.48 1.21
N ASN A 127 14.13 -16.23 2.48
CA ASN A 127 15.49 -16.24 3.06
C ASN A 127 16.32 -17.46 2.65
N ALA A 128 15.78 -18.68 2.85
CA ALA A 128 16.48 -19.92 2.49
C ALA A 128 16.75 -20.04 0.98
N TYR A 129 15.80 -19.60 0.15
CA TYR A 129 15.96 -19.61 -1.30
C TYR A 129 17.00 -18.58 -1.76
N TYR A 130 16.95 -17.37 -1.23
CA TYR A 130 17.92 -16.31 -1.57
C TYR A 130 19.34 -16.63 -1.07
N ALA A 131 19.47 -17.35 0.06
CA ALA A 131 20.76 -17.85 0.51
C ALA A 131 21.42 -18.83 -0.49
N MET A 132 20.61 -19.64 -1.20
CA MET A 132 21.08 -20.54 -2.25
C MET A 132 21.32 -19.83 -3.59
N LEU A 133 20.46 -18.88 -3.95
CA LEU A 133 20.52 -18.14 -5.21
C LEU A 133 21.70 -17.16 -5.25
N GLY A 134 22.04 -16.59 -4.09
CA GLY A 134 23.02 -15.52 -3.95
C GLY A 134 22.39 -14.13 -4.05
N ALA A 135 22.97 -13.18 -3.31
CA ALA A 135 22.37 -11.86 -3.09
C ALA A 135 22.15 -11.05 -4.38
N LYS A 136 23.01 -11.21 -5.40
CA LYS A 136 22.87 -10.49 -6.67
C LYS A 136 21.65 -10.96 -7.45
N ASP A 137 21.53 -12.26 -7.65
CA ASP A 137 20.45 -12.84 -8.45
C ASP A 137 19.11 -12.70 -7.71
N ALA A 138 19.10 -12.81 -6.38
CA ALA A 138 17.95 -12.50 -5.54
C ALA A 138 17.48 -11.05 -5.70
N ALA A 139 18.39 -10.09 -5.75
CA ALA A 139 18.05 -8.68 -5.97
C ALA A 139 17.49 -8.44 -7.39
N GLU A 140 17.98 -9.14 -8.42
CA GLU A 140 17.43 -9.08 -9.77
C GLU A 140 15.99 -9.59 -9.81
N GLU A 141 15.71 -10.72 -9.14
CA GLU A 141 14.34 -11.27 -9.02
C GLU A 141 13.40 -10.30 -8.30
N ILE A 142 13.84 -9.72 -7.18
CA ILE A 142 13.08 -8.69 -6.46
C ILE A 142 12.79 -7.48 -7.34
N MET A 143 13.77 -7.00 -8.11
CA MET A 143 13.59 -5.84 -8.98
C MET A 143 12.59 -6.07 -10.11
N ASN A 144 12.39 -7.32 -10.55
CA ASN A 144 11.36 -7.68 -11.52
C ASN A 144 9.93 -7.60 -10.94
N ASP A 145 9.76 -7.87 -9.63
CA ASP A 145 8.46 -7.81 -8.93
C ASP A 145 8.21 -6.47 -8.20
N ILE A 146 9.23 -5.65 -7.99
CA ILE A 146 9.16 -4.46 -7.12
C ILE A 146 8.06 -3.47 -7.51
N SER A 147 7.65 -3.45 -8.78
CA SER A 147 6.57 -2.59 -9.27
C SER A 147 5.24 -2.85 -8.56
N ASN A 148 4.97 -4.11 -8.15
CA ASN A 148 3.77 -4.48 -7.41
C ASN A 148 3.76 -3.87 -6.00
N LEU A 149 4.91 -3.89 -5.31
CA LEU A 149 5.05 -3.23 -4.01
C LEU A 149 4.95 -1.70 -4.14
N MET A 150 5.55 -1.16 -5.21
CA MET A 150 5.59 0.29 -5.44
C MET A 150 4.23 0.85 -5.82
N GLY A 151 3.30 0.08 -6.38
CA GLY A 151 1.92 0.49 -6.63
C GLY A 151 1.26 1.01 -5.37
N ASP A 152 1.21 0.20 -4.33
CA ASP A 152 0.62 0.57 -3.04
C ASP A 152 1.33 1.77 -2.37
N VAL A 153 2.66 1.87 -2.50
CA VAL A 153 3.42 3.02 -1.98
C VAL A 153 3.03 4.28 -2.74
N PHE A 154 2.86 4.18 -4.05
CA PHE A 154 2.48 5.30 -4.91
C PHE A 154 1.06 5.81 -4.61
N GLU A 155 0.08 4.91 -4.36
CA GLU A 155 -1.25 5.29 -3.85
C GLU A 155 -1.13 6.13 -2.56
N GLY A 156 -0.24 5.71 -1.65
CA GLY A 156 0.06 6.47 -0.42
C GLY A 156 0.58 7.88 -0.71
N VAL A 157 1.53 8.01 -1.64
CA VAL A 157 2.08 9.31 -2.08
C VAL A 157 0.99 10.17 -2.71
N CYS A 158 0.14 9.60 -3.56
CA CYS A 158 -0.98 10.31 -4.18
C CYS A 158 -2.00 10.80 -3.15
N LYS A 159 -2.30 9.99 -2.14
CA LYS A 159 -3.13 10.39 -1.00
C LYS A 159 -2.53 11.56 -0.23
N GLU A 160 -1.24 11.53 0.08
CA GLU A 160 -0.55 12.62 0.77
C GLU A 160 -0.53 13.90 -0.07
N TYR A 161 -0.31 13.77 -1.38
CA TYR A 161 -0.42 14.88 -2.31
C TYR A 161 -1.82 15.51 -2.26
N LEU A 162 -2.89 14.71 -2.31
CA LEU A 162 -4.25 15.22 -2.24
C LEU A 162 -4.53 15.93 -0.89
N ILE A 163 -4.03 15.38 0.23
CA ILE A 163 -4.11 16.02 1.54
C ILE A 163 -3.36 17.38 1.53
N HIS A 164 -2.20 17.43 0.91
CA HIS A 164 -1.43 18.69 0.79
C HIS A 164 -2.19 19.74 -0.04
N GLN A 165 -2.79 19.33 -1.17
CA GLN A 165 -3.64 20.23 -1.98
C GLN A 165 -4.87 20.72 -1.21
N ALA A 166 -5.50 19.86 -0.40
CA ALA A 166 -6.61 20.23 0.47
C ALA A 166 -6.22 21.30 1.49
N LYS A 167 -5.06 21.14 2.16
CA LYS A 167 -4.52 22.15 3.10
C LYS A 167 -4.25 23.49 2.43
N GLN A 168 -3.84 23.50 1.17
CA GLN A 168 -3.62 24.70 0.38
C GLN A 168 -4.90 25.28 -0.24
N ARG A 169 -6.08 24.66 0.00
CA ARG A 169 -7.36 25.05 -0.60
C ARG A 169 -7.37 25.04 -2.14
N LYS A 170 -6.60 24.16 -2.75
CA LYS A 170 -6.49 24.00 -4.20
C LYS A 170 -7.44 22.95 -4.78
N LEU A 171 -8.21 22.26 -3.94
CA LEU A 171 -9.22 21.31 -4.37
C LEU A 171 -10.58 22.01 -4.57
N PRO A 172 -11.48 21.43 -5.39
CA PRO A 172 -12.82 21.99 -5.64
C PRO A 172 -13.70 22.06 -4.39
N PHE A 173 -13.36 21.31 -3.35
CA PHE A 173 -14.01 21.35 -2.03
C PHE A 173 -13.01 20.93 -0.94
N ILE A 174 -13.36 21.17 0.34
CA ILE A 174 -12.57 20.68 1.48
C ILE A 174 -13.05 19.27 1.83
N PRO A 175 -12.20 18.24 1.67
CA PRO A 175 -12.57 16.87 2.02
C PRO A 175 -12.77 16.70 3.53
N PHE A 176 -13.80 15.95 3.89
CA PHE A 176 -14.04 15.47 5.25
C PHE A 176 -13.35 14.12 5.49
N SER A 177 -13.29 13.26 4.48
CA SER A 177 -12.63 11.95 4.50
C SER A 177 -11.77 11.79 3.25
N ILE A 178 -10.55 11.25 3.40
CA ILE A 178 -9.63 10.91 2.30
C ILE A 178 -9.02 9.54 2.59
N GLY A 179 -9.14 8.59 1.67
CA GLY A 179 -8.53 7.27 1.80
C GLY A 179 -8.86 6.36 0.64
N LYS A 180 -8.31 5.15 0.65
CA LYS A 180 -8.70 4.09 -0.28
C LYS A 180 -10.12 3.62 0.02
N TRP A 181 -10.87 3.32 -1.01
CA TRP A 181 -12.19 2.69 -0.86
C TRP A 181 -12.18 1.32 -1.52
N TRP A 182 -12.86 0.36 -0.91
CA TRP A 182 -13.13 -0.97 -1.46
C TRP A 182 -14.47 -1.47 -0.97
N GLY A 183 -15.19 -2.15 -1.84
CA GLY A 183 -16.52 -2.66 -1.49
C GLY A 183 -17.24 -3.29 -2.68
N ASN A 184 -18.49 -3.64 -2.45
CA ASN A 184 -19.34 -4.13 -3.52
C ASN A 184 -19.85 -2.98 -4.39
N ASN A 185 -19.66 -3.08 -5.70
CA ASN A 185 -20.26 -2.16 -6.68
C ASN A 185 -21.48 -2.81 -7.32
N PRO A 186 -22.69 -2.38 -6.99
CA PRO A 186 -23.91 -2.99 -7.52
C PRO A 186 -24.04 -2.90 -9.05
N SER A 187 -23.41 -1.91 -9.68
CA SER A 187 -23.50 -1.70 -11.13
C SER A 187 -22.76 -2.76 -11.94
N ILE A 188 -21.66 -3.30 -11.41
CA ILE A 188 -20.88 -4.37 -12.02
C ILE A 188 -21.09 -5.73 -11.31
N LYS A 189 -21.86 -5.74 -10.21
CA LYS A 189 -22.15 -6.92 -9.36
C LYS A 189 -20.89 -7.62 -8.85
N ALA A 190 -19.83 -6.87 -8.59
CA ALA A 190 -18.54 -7.37 -8.15
C ALA A 190 -17.92 -6.48 -7.07
N GLN A 191 -16.82 -6.97 -6.48
CA GLN A 191 -15.96 -6.13 -5.65
C GLN A 191 -15.24 -5.11 -6.54
N ASP A 192 -15.07 -3.91 -6.03
CA ASP A 192 -14.45 -2.80 -6.72
C ASP A 192 -13.66 -1.96 -5.72
N ASP A 193 -12.71 -1.16 -6.20
CA ASP A 193 -11.93 -0.26 -5.34
C ASP A 193 -11.63 1.08 -6.03
N VAL A 194 -11.20 2.04 -5.24
CA VAL A 194 -10.74 3.35 -5.68
C VAL A 194 -9.48 3.66 -4.89
N ASP A 195 -8.38 3.91 -5.56
CA ASP A 195 -7.07 4.10 -4.93
C ASP A 195 -7.06 5.25 -3.92
N VAL A 196 -7.63 6.40 -4.30
CA VAL A 196 -7.86 7.51 -3.38
C VAL A 196 -9.23 8.11 -3.63
N LEU A 197 -10.10 8.00 -2.63
CA LEU A 197 -11.41 8.64 -2.61
C LEU A 197 -11.39 9.77 -1.59
N ALA A 198 -11.84 10.96 -1.99
CA ALA A 198 -12.04 12.08 -1.08
C ALA A 198 -13.50 12.53 -1.13
N ILE A 199 -14.15 12.61 0.03
CA ILE A 199 -15.58 12.93 0.14
C ILE A 199 -15.75 14.18 1.00
N ASP A 200 -16.62 15.10 0.61
CA ASP A 200 -16.97 16.27 1.39
C ASP A 200 -17.86 15.92 2.60
N ARG A 201 -18.03 16.85 3.53
CA ARG A 201 -18.80 16.63 4.75
C ARG A 201 -20.29 16.32 4.51
N SER A 202 -20.83 16.80 3.41
CA SER A 202 -22.23 16.55 3.06
C SER A 202 -22.46 15.20 2.36
N GLY A 203 -21.41 14.53 1.90
CA GLY A 203 -21.48 13.31 1.10
C GLY A 203 -22.06 13.56 -0.30
N LYS A 204 -21.94 14.79 -0.82
CA LYS A 204 -22.51 15.17 -2.13
C LYS A 204 -21.43 15.42 -3.19
N LYS A 205 -20.19 15.67 -2.78
CA LYS A 205 -19.06 15.92 -3.67
C LYS A 205 -17.97 14.90 -3.39
N ALA A 206 -17.37 14.36 -4.43
CA ALA A 206 -16.21 13.46 -4.28
C ALA A 206 -15.20 13.63 -5.40
N ILE A 207 -13.94 13.41 -5.03
CA ILE A 207 -12.82 13.17 -5.94
C ILE A 207 -12.56 11.66 -5.93
N PHE A 208 -12.55 11.06 -7.10
CA PHE A 208 -12.11 9.69 -7.35
C PHE A 208 -10.77 9.76 -8.06
N MET A 209 -9.74 9.10 -7.51
CA MET A 209 -8.39 9.16 -8.06
C MET A 209 -7.88 7.76 -8.33
N GLU A 210 -7.37 7.57 -9.55
CA GLU A 210 -6.67 6.37 -10.01
C GLU A 210 -5.17 6.63 -10.07
N CYS A 211 -4.36 5.68 -9.59
CA CYS A 211 -2.92 5.81 -9.43
C CYS A 211 -2.18 4.66 -10.11
N LYS A 212 -1.38 4.93 -11.14
CA LYS A 212 -0.63 3.89 -11.86
C LYS A 212 0.88 4.08 -11.77
N PHE A 213 1.55 3.14 -11.11
CA PHE A 213 3.01 3.06 -11.03
C PHE A 213 3.54 1.98 -11.97
N THR A 214 3.36 2.19 -13.27
CA THR A 214 3.80 1.26 -14.32
C THR A 214 4.83 1.91 -15.23
N SER A 215 5.56 1.12 -16.01
CA SER A 215 6.48 1.61 -17.04
C SER A 215 5.76 2.04 -18.32
N SER A 216 4.49 1.68 -18.49
CA SER A 216 3.65 2.03 -19.62
C SER A 216 2.72 3.20 -19.30
N PRO A 217 2.38 4.06 -20.28
CA PRO A 217 1.38 5.11 -20.11
C PRO A 217 0.01 4.53 -19.73
N MET A 218 -0.74 5.24 -18.89
CA MET A 218 -2.08 4.84 -18.45
C MET A 218 -3.04 4.74 -19.65
N PRO A 219 -3.70 3.59 -19.86
CA PRO A 219 -4.63 3.38 -20.97
C PRO A 219 -6.03 3.94 -20.65
N LEU A 220 -6.89 4.03 -21.69
CA LEU A 220 -8.27 4.53 -21.56
C LEU A 220 -9.16 3.61 -20.70
N GLU A 221 -8.82 2.35 -20.59
CA GLU A 221 -9.53 1.36 -19.78
C GLU A 221 -9.62 1.81 -18.31
N GLU A 222 -8.52 2.29 -17.73
CA GLU A 222 -8.48 2.80 -16.35
C GLU A 222 -9.45 3.99 -16.12
N TYR A 223 -9.61 4.83 -17.14
CA TYR A 223 -10.62 5.89 -17.09
C TYR A 223 -12.04 5.29 -17.02
N THR A 224 -12.31 4.30 -17.84
CA THR A 224 -13.62 3.64 -17.89
C THR A 224 -13.93 2.93 -16.57
N ASP A 225 -12.92 2.28 -15.98
CA ASP A 225 -13.05 1.56 -14.73
C ASP A 225 -13.32 2.54 -13.58
N LEU A 226 -12.58 3.66 -13.50
CA LEU A 226 -12.82 4.68 -12.49
C LEU A 226 -14.22 5.31 -12.62
N VAL A 227 -14.70 5.57 -13.86
CA VAL A 227 -16.08 6.02 -14.10
C VAL A 227 -17.10 4.98 -13.63
N ASN A 228 -16.84 3.70 -13.84
CA ASN A 228 -17.72 2.64 -13.33
C ASN A 228 -17.72 2.57 -11.81
N ALA A 229 -16.57 2.76 -11.15
CA ALA A 229 -16.46 2.78 -9.69
C ALA A 229 -17.30 3.90 -9.07
N THR A 230 -17.47 5.06 -9.74
CA THR A 230 -18.35 6.14 -9.23
C THR A 230 -19.79 5.70 -9.03
N LYS A 231 -20.27 4.70 -9.80
CA LYS A 231 -21.65 4.21 -9.72
C LYS A 231 -21.96 3.48 -8.40
N ALA A 232 -20.94 3.10 -7.63
CA ALA A 232 -21.11 2.60 -6.27
C ALA A 232 -21.62 3.69 -5.29
N PHE A 233 -21.61 4.96 -5.71
CA PHE A 233 -21.93 6.11 -4.87
C PHE A 233 -23.11 6.95 -5.40
N PRO A 234 -24.32 6.41 -5.44
CA PRO A 234 -25.48 7.07 -6.08
C PRO A 234 -25.90 8.39 -5.41
N ASN A 235 -25.45 8.65 -4.21
CA ASN A 235 -25.76 9.88 -3.47
C ASN A 235 -24.83 11.05 -3.78
N ILE A 236 -23.69 10.82 -4.45
CA ILE A 236 -22.75 11.86 -4.86
C ILE A 236 -23.30 12.56 -6.10
N LYS A 237 -23.33 13.88 -6.07
CA LYS A 237 -23.88 14.73 -7.14
C LYS A 237 -22.80 15.40 -7.99
N GLU A 238 -21.67 15.74 -7.38
CA GLU A 238 -20.53 16.36 -8.05
C GLU A 238 -19.34 15.40 -7.95
N ILE A 239 -18.87 14.93 -9.10
CA ILE A 239 -17.80 13.95 -9.24
C ILE A 239 -16.64 14.63 -9.95
N TYR A 240 -15.44 14.47 -9.39
CA TYR A 240 -14.17 14.90 -9.95
C TYR A 240 -13.28 13.67 -10.13
N LEU A 241 -12.79 13.44 -11.35
CA LEU A 241 -11.91 12.33 -11.67
C LEU A 241 -10.48 12.81 -11.76
N TYR A 242 -9.58 12.20 -11.00
CA TYR A 242 -8.16 12.49 -10.98
C TYR A 242 -7.39 11.26 -11.41
N PHE A 243 -6.36 11.46 -12.25
CA PHE A 243 -5.51 10.39 -12.74
C PHE A 243 -4.06 10.75 -12.48
N VAL A 244 -3.31 9.87 -11.84
CA VAL A 244 -1.90 10.05 -11.54
C VAL A 244 -1.11 8.87 -12.08
N SER A 245 -0.19 9.12 -13.00
CA SER A 245 0.61 8.10 -13.65
C SER A 245 2.08 8.45 -13.64
N LYS A 246 2.93 7.48 -13.28
CA LYS A 246 4.40 7.58 -13.38
C LYS A 246 4.86 7.82 -14.82
N SER A 247 4.23 7.18 -15.81
CA SER A 247 4.69 7.13 -17.19
C SER A 247 3.80 7.92 -18.17
N GLY A 248 2.92 8.79 -17.62
CA GLY A 248 2.01 9.61 -18.41
C GLY A 248 0.78 8.85 -18.91
N TYR A 249 0.18 9.34 -19.99
CA TYR A 249 -1.13 8.90 -20.48
C TYR A 249 -1.07 8.61 -21.97
N THR A 250 -1.90 7.65 -22.43
CA THR A 250 -2.10 7.41 -23.86
C THR A 250 -2.86 8.56 -24.52
N GLU A 251 -2.75 8.71 -25.85
CA GLU A 251 -3.43 9.81 -26.59
C GLU A 251 -4.94 9.82 -26.42
N PRO A 252 -5.67 8.67 -26.35
CA PRO A 252 -7.09 8.69 -26.06
C PRO A 252 -7.44 9.32 -24.71
N VAL A 253 -6.66 9.04 -23.65
CA VAL A 253 -6.85 9.65 -22.32
C VAL A 253 -6.59 11.16 -22.36
N LYS A 254 -5.57 11.61 -23.10
CA LYS A 254 -5.26 13.04 -23.22
C LYS A 254 -6.33 13.83 -23.99
N ARG A 255 -7.02 13.24 -24.95
CA ARG A 255 -8.07 13.90 -25.74
C ARG A 255 -9.35 14.14 -24.94
N ASP A 256 -9.64 13.29 -23.97
CA ASP A 256 -10.84 13.38 -23.13
C ASP A 256 -10.67 14.35 -21.94
N ARG A 257 -9.74 15.33 -22.08
CA ARG A 257 -9.29 16.28 -21.08
C ARG A 257 -10.34 17.24 -20.47
N LYS A 258 -11.61 17.02 -20.66
CA LYS A 258 -12.63 17.83 -19.94
C LYS A 258 -12.66 17.55 -18.43
N SER A 259 -11.89 16.58 -17.94
CA SER A 259 -11.92 16.09 -16.56
C SER A 259 -10.54 15.80 -15.94
N VAL A 260 -9.42 16.17 -16.58
CA VAL A 260 -8.06 15.94 -16.04
C VAL A 260 -7.51 17.25 -15.49
N VAL A 261 -7.29 17.31 -14.19
CA VAL A 261 -6.54 18.38 -13.51
C VAL A 261 -5.14 17.89 -13.20
#